data_7b70a005a0afda419f04f7b2ca70eb6f
#
_entry.id   7b70a005a0afda419f04f7b2ca70eb6f
#
_cell.length_a   1.000
_cell.length_b   1.000
_cell.length_c   1.000
_cell.angle_alpha   90.00
_cell.angle_beta   90.00
_cell.angle_gamma   90.00
#
_symmetry.space_group_name_H-M   'P 1'
#
loop_
_entity.id
_entity.type
_entity.pdbx_description
1 polymer ?
#
loop_
_entity_poly.entity_id
_entity_poly.type
_entity_poly.pdbx_seq_one_letter_code
_entity_poly.pdbx_strand_id
1 'polypeptide(L)'
;MAAGYDLAGRVCRELHRAGLSAYVERPGASKQPGVWVEVNGQGEHAGGLYVRWSAPELAEAGMRAVTERQDPAAPEWKRYAEVVLLIQTALIGILRLAGFSVVRAEEVDDVAEGDVYVHADAIGREDS
;
A
#
# COMPACT_ATOMS: atom_id res chain seq x y z
N MET A 1 -7.14 10.61 -13.97
CA MET A 1 -7.82 11.86 -13.71
C MET A 1 -7.05 12.67 -12.69
N ALA A 2 -7.17 13.98 -12.78
CA ALA A 2 -6.41 14.88 -11.91
C ALA A 2 -6.69 14.66 -10.43
N ALA A 3 -7.96 14.40 -10.07
CA ALA A 3 -8.32 14.22 -8.67
C ALA A 3 -7.60 13.05 -8.02
N GLY A 4 -7.49 11.94 -8.75
CA GLY A 4 -6.79 10.77 -8.22
C GLY A 4 -5.31 11.03 -8.03
N TYR A 5 -4.70 11.70 -8.98
CA TYR A 5 -3.28 12.02 -8.87
C TYR A 5 -3.01 13.08 -7.82
N ASP A 6 -3.95 14.00 -7.60
CA ASP A 6 -3.81 14.96 -6.51
C ASP A 6 -3.81 14.25 -5.17
N LEU A 7 -4.72 13.31 -4.98
CA LEU A 7 -4.77 12.53 -3.74
C LEU A 7 -3.49 11.72 -3.56
N ALA A 8 -3.02 11.09 -4.64
CA ALA A 8 -1.78 10.31 -4.59
C ALA A 8 -0.60 11.19 -4.18
N GLY A 9 -0.53 12.40 -4.71
CA GLY A 9 0.54 13.32 -4.37
C GLY A 9 0.51 13.71 -2.91
N ARG A 10 -0.68 13.93 -2.36
CA ARG A 10 -0.81 14.26 -0.94
C ARG A 10 -0.42 13.10 -0.06
N VAL A 11 -0.82 11.89 -0.43
CA VAL A 11 -0.45 10.70 0.32
C VAL A 11 1.06 10.53 0.32
N CYS A 12 1.69 10.64 -0.86
CA CYS A 12 3.14 10.53 -0.95
C CYS A 12 3.85 11.57 -0.10
N ARG A 13 3.33 12.81 -0.11
CA ARG A 13 3.94 13.88 0.67
C ARG A 13 3.91 13.56 2.15
N GLU A 14 2.77 13.07 2.65
CA GLU A 14 2.67 12.76 4.06
C GLU A 14 3.56 11.59 4.45
N LEU A 15 3.70 10.62 3.55
CA LEU A 15 4.61 9.51 3.81
C LEU A 15 6.07 9.98 3.82
N HIS A 16 6.43 10.88 2.89
CA HIS A 16 7.77 11.46 2.90
C HIS A 16 8.03 12.22 4.19
N ARG A 17 7.04 12.96 4.67
CA ARG A 17 7.21 13.71 5.92
C ARG A 17 7.41 12.78 7.11
N ALA A 18 6.87 11.57 7.02
CA ALA A 18 7.08 10.55 8.05
C ALA A 18 8.40 9.80 7.88
N GLY A 19 9.19 10.15 6.87
CA GLY A 19 10.49 9.53 6.65
C GLY A 19 10.48 8.32 5.74
N LEU A 20 9.37 8.08 5.04
CA LEU A 20 9.25 6.90 4.20
C LEU A 20 9.44 7.25 2.73
N SER A 21 10.09 6.34 2.01
CA SER A 21 10.17 6.45 0.56
C SER A 21 8.84 6.04 -0.04
N ALA A 22 8.23 6.92 -0.82
CA ALA A 22 6.93 6.66 -1.42
C ALA A 22 6.91 7.17 -2.85
N TYR A 23 6.28 6.42 -3.72
CA TYR A 23 6.24 6.71 -5.15
C TYR A 23 4.83 6.55 -5.67
N VAL A 24 4.47 7.35 -6.67
CA VAL A 24 3.24 7.10 -7.41
C VAL A 24 3.57 6.09 -8.50
N GLU A 25 2.81 5.01 -8.55
CA GLU A 25 3.04 3.97 -9.54
C GLU A 25 2.70 4.49 -10.93
N ARG A 26 3.59 4.23 -11.89
CA ARG A 26 3.38 4.65 -13.28
C ARG A 26 3.54 3.44 -14.18
N PRO A 27 2.76 3.39 -15.27
CA PRO A 27 2.88 2.28 -16.22
C PRO A 27 4.31 2.16 -16.74
N GLY A 28 4.81 0.94 -16.76
CA GLY A 28 6.14 0.66 -17.29
C GLY A 28 7.29 0.96 -16.38
N ALA A 29 7.06 1.56 -15.22
CA ALA A 29 8.14 1.84 -14.28
C ALA A 29 8.48 0.57 -13.50
N SER A 30 9.77 0.38 -13.22
CA SER A 30 10.21 -0.72 -12.39
C SER A 30 9.90 -0.41 -10.94
N LYS A 31 9.47 -1.42 -10.20
CA LYS A 31 9.18 -1.24 -8.78
C LYS A 31 10.46 -1.21 -7.98
N GLN A 32 10.56 -0.23 -7.12
CA GLN A 32 11.67 -0.07 -6.20
C GLN A 32 11.19 -0.38 -4.79
N PRO A 33 12.11 -0.69 -3.87
CA PRO A 33 11.71 -0.88 -2.48
C PRO A 33 11.05 0.37 -1.91
N GLY A 34 10.06 0.18 -1.07
CA GLY A 34 9.36 1.28 -0.43
C GLY A 34 7.87 1.19 -0.61
N VAL A 35 7.22 2.35 -0.49
CA VAL A 35 5.76 2.44 -0.55
C VAL A 35 5.34 2.87 -1.95
N TRP A 36 4.37 2.17 -2.51
CA TRP A 36 3.82 2.47 -3.83
C TRP A 36 2.39 2.92 -3.70
N VAL A 37 2.05 3.99 -4.39
CA VAL A 37 0.68 4.51 -4.41
C VAL A 37 0.13 4.28 -5.81
N GLU A 38 -0.93 3.48 -5.89
CA GLU A 38 -1.57 3.14 -7.16
C GLU A 38 -2.90 3.85 -7.26
N VAL A 39 -3.06 4.67 -8.28
CA VAL A 39 -4.31 5.38 -8.52
C VAL A 39 -5.29 4.43 -9.17
N ASN A 40 -6.42 4.20 -8.50
CA ASN A 40 -7.47 3.33 -9.02
C ASN A 40 -8.57 4.19 -9.62
N GLY A 41 -8.45 4.48 -10.90
CA GLY A 41 -9.39 5.35 -11.59
C GLY A 41 -10.54 4.65 -12.25
N GLN A 42 -10.66 3.33 -12.07
CA GLN A 42 -11.69 2.57 -12.76
C GLN A 42 -12.35 1.58 -11.82
N GLY A 43 -13.56 1.18 -12.14
CA GLY A 43 -14.27 0.18 -11.38
C GLY A 43 -15.01 0.76 -10.21
N GLU A 44 -15.38 -0.11 -9.28
CA GLU A 44 -16.25 0.22 -8.17
C GLU A 44 -15.63 1.22 -7.20
N HIS A 45 -14.31 1.26 -7.16
CA HIS A 45 -13.61 2.08 -6.18
C HIS A 45 -12.93 3.25 -6.84
N ALA A 46 -13.51 3.73 -7.94
CA ALA A 46 -12.95 4.87 -8.65
C ALA A 46 -12.82 6.07 -7.72
N GLY A 47 -11.72 6.77 -7.84
CA GLY A 47 -11.46 7.95 -7.03
C GLY A 47 -10.62 7.69 -5.80
N GLY A 48 -10.58 6.44 -5.35
CA GLY A 48 -9.70 6.08 -4.25
C GLY A 48 -8.37 5.57 -4.76
N LEU A 49 -7.53 5.16 -3.83
CA LEU A 49 -6.24 4.60 -4.25
C LEU A 49 -5.75 3.55 -3.26
N TYR A 50 -4.84 2.73 -3.77
CA TYR A 50 -4.19 1.70 -2.96
C TYR A 50 -2.79 2.15 -2.61
N VAL A 51 -2.39 1.87 -1.38
CA VAL A 51 -1.03 2.09 -0.93
C VAL A 51 -0.43 0.72 -0.67
N ARG A 52 0.67 0.44 -1.34
CA ARG A 52 1.31 -0.87 -1.30
C ARG A 52 2.74 -0.73 -0.84
N TRP A 53 3.26 -1.81 -0.30
CA TRP A 53 4.64 -1.83 0.17
C TRP A 53 5.40 -2.91 -0.57
N SER A 54 6.60 -2.57 -1.02
CA SER A 54 7.44 -3.48 -1.77
C SER A 54 8.75 -3.69 -1.05
N ALA A 55 9.04 -4.94 -0.71
CA ALA A 55 10.32 -5.34 -0.14
C ALA A 55 10.79 -6.58 -0.89
N PRO A 56 11.38 -6.38 -2.08
CA PRO A 56 11.69 -7.51 -2.98
C PRO A 56 12.61 -8.55 -2.34
N GLU A 57 13.55 -8.13 -1.51
CA GLU A 57 14.47 -9.09 -0.90
C GLU A 57 13.77 -10.02 0.07
N LEU A 58 12.89 -9.47 0.90
CA LEU A 58 12.14 -10.30 1.83
C LEU A 58 11.18 -11.23 1.10
N ALA A 59 10.49 -10.69 0.10
CA ALA A 59 9.55 -11.49 -0.68
C ALA A 59 10.26 -12.62 -1.40
N GLU A 60 11.42 -12.33 -1.99
CA GLU A 60 12.18 -13.33 -2.72
C GLU A 60 12.69 -14.41 -1.80
N ALA A 61 13.20 -14.02 -0.63
CA ALA A 61 13.69 -14.99 0.33
C ALA A 61 12.57 -15.91 0.81
N GLY A 62 11.38 -15.35 1.05
CA GLY A 62 10.23 -16.14 1.46
C GLY A 62 9.79 -17.11 0.39
N MET A 63 9.69 -16.64 -0.84
CA MET A 63 9.27 -17.48 -1.96
C MET A 63 10.29 -18.59 -2.23
N ARG A 64 11.58 -18.26 -2.15
CA ARG A 64 12.62 -19.25 -2.35
C ARG A 64 12.54 -20.36 -1.30
N ALA A 65 12.34 -19.96 -0.05
CA ALA A 65 12.27 -20.95 1.03
C ALA A 65 11.07 -21.88 0.85
N VAL A 66 9.92 -21.35 0.47
CA VAL A 66 8.74 -22.16 0.21
C VAL A 66 8.98 -23.11 -0.95
N THR A 67 9.57 -22.60 -2.03
CA THR A 67 9.76 -23.38 -3.25
C THR A 67 10.83 -24.45 -3.08
N GLU A 68 11.99 -24.08 -2.54
CA GLU A 68 13.13 -25.00 -2.47
C GLU A 68 12.93 -26.08 -1.43
N ARG A 69 12.31 -25.75 -0.31
CA ARG A 69 12.07 -26.72 0.75
C ARG A 69 10.68 -27.33 0.66
N GLN A 70 9.86 -26.86 -0.28
CA GLN A 70 8.49 -27.33 -0.44
C GLN A 70 7.72 -27.24 0.87
N ASP A 71 7.95 -26.17 1.61
CA ASP A 71 7.36 -25.98 2.93
C ASP A 71 6.59 -24.67 2.97
N PRO A 72 5.25 -24.72 2.87
CA PRO A 72 4.44 -23.49 2.90
C PRO A 72 4.50 -22.78 4.25
N ALA A 73 5.03 -23.43 5.28
CA ALA A 73 5.19 -22.84 6.59
C ALA A 73 6.64 -22.41 6.86
N ALA A 74 7.44 -22.21 5.81
CA ALA A 74 8.83 -21.81 5.97
C ALA A 74 8.93 -20.53 6.80
N PRO A 75 9.89 -20.47 7.75
CA PRO A 75 10.01 -19.28 8.60
C PRO A 75 10.24 -17.99 7.82
N GLU A 76 10.96 -18.05 6.72
CA GLU A 76 11.22 -16.87 5.89
C GLU A 76 9.93 -16.32 5.29
N TRP A 77 9.04 -17.20 4.87
CA TRP A 77 7.76 -16.78 4.34
C TRP A 77 6.88 -16.18 5.43
N LYS A 78 6.86 -16.81 6.60
CA LYS A 78 6.10 -16.28 7.73
C LYS A 78 6.60 -14.91 8.14
N ARG A 79 7.91 -14.73 8.14
CA ARG A 79 8.50 -13.44 8.48
C ARG A 79 8.04 -12.38 7.49
N TYR A 80 8.07 -12.70 6.21
CA TYR A 80 7.61 -11.75 5.18
C TYR A 80 6.14 -11.38 5.41
N ALA A 81 5.29 -12.39 5.64
CA ALA A 81 3.87 -12.14 5.82
C ALA A 81 3.60 -11.27 7.05
N GLU A 82 4.32 -11.51 8.14
CA GLU A 82 4.14 -10.72 9.35
C GLU A 82 4.61 -9.29 9.15
N VAL A 83 5.72 -9.10 8.44
CA VAL A 83 6.22 -7.76 8.16
C VAL A 83 5.22 -6.99 7.30
N VAL A 84 4.60 -7.64 6.32
CA VAL A 84 3.57 -7.01 5.50
C VAL A 84 2.45 -6.46 6.38
N LEU A 85 1.98 -7.26 7.35
CA LEU A 85 0.90 -6.82 8.21
C LEU A 85 1.32 -5.69 9.15
N LEU A 86 2.54 -5.73 9.63
CA LEU A 86 3.06 -4.65 10.47
C LEU A 86 3.16 -3.34 9.68
N ILE A 87 3.65 -3.43 8.45
CA ILE A 87 3.75 -2.25 7.59
C ILE A 87 2.36 -1.71 7.27
N GLN A 88 1.41 -2.60 6.95
CA GLN A 88 0.04 -2.18 6.69
C GLN A 88 -0.52 -1.40 7.87
N THR A 89 -0.36 -1.93 9.07
CA THR A 89 -0.87 -1.27 10.28
C THR A 89 -0.22 0.08 10.48
N ALA A 90 1.10 0.17 10.25
CA ALA A 90 1.83 1.42 10.42
C ALA A 90 1.37 2.47 9.39
N LEU A 91 1.20 2.05 8.14
CA LEU A 91 0.75 2.97 7.09
C LEU A 91 -0.63 3.51 7.39
N ILE A 92 -1.53 2.64 7.85
CA ILE A 92 -2.88 3.09 8.22
C ILE A 92 -2.80 4.13 9.33
N GLY A 93 -2.00 3.87 10.36
CA GLY A 93 -1.86 4.81 11.46
C GLY A 93 -1.29 6.15 11.02
N ILE A 94 -0.24 6.11 10.22
CA ILE A 94 0.40 7.34 9.73
C ILE A 94 -0.58 8.16 8.91
N LEU A 95 -1.29 7.51 8.00
CA LEU A 95 -2.19 8.24 7.11
C LEU A 95 -3.42 8.76 7.84
N ARG A 96 -3.93 8.02 8.83
CA ARG A 96 -5.03 8.52 9.65
C ARG A 96 -4.63 9.75 10.43
N LEU A 97 -3.44 9.75 10.97
CA LEU A 97 -2.93 10.93 11.68
C LEU A 97 -2.79 12.14 10.76
N ALA A 98 -2.57 11.88 9.48
CA ALA A 98 -2.49 12.96 8.50
C ALA A 98 -3.85 13.43 8.00
N GLY A 99 -4.94 12.78 8.46
CA GLY A 99 -6.29 13.22 8.13
C GLY A 99 -6.98 12.43 7.03
N PHE A 100 -6.36 11.39 6.52
CA PHE A 100 -6.97 10.57 5.47
C PHE A 100 -7.91 9.52 6.06
N SER A 101 -8.91 9.16 5.29
CA SER A 101 -9.80 8.05 5.63
C SER A 101 -9.23 6.80 4.99
N VAL A 102 -8.71 5.89 5.80
CA VAL A 102 -8.03 4.72 5.30
C VAL A 102 -8.53 3.47 6.01
N VAL A 103 -8.52 2.36 5.27
CA VAL A 103 -8.87 1.06 5.80
C VAL A 103 -7.91 0.04 5.22
N ARG A 104 -7.95 -1.17 5.76
CA ARG A 104 -7.25 -2.28 5.12
C ARG A 104 -7.88 -2.53 3.77
N ALA A 105 -7.07 -2.74 2.76
CA ALA A 105 -7.60 -2.93 1.41
C ALA A 105 -8.46 -4.19 1.32
N GLU A 106 -8.23 -5.17 2.19
CA GLU A 106 -9.04 -6.40 2.22
C GLU A 106 -10.51 -6.11 2.51
N GLU A 107 -10.80 -4.97 3.17
CA GLU A 107 -12.18 -4.60 3.45
C GLU A 107 -12.90 -4.09 2.22
N VAL A 108 -12.15 -3.72 1.20
CA VAL A 108 -12.70 -3.16 -0.02
C VAL A 108 -12.59 -4.16 -1.17
N ASP A 109 -11.52 -4.94 -1.19
CA ASP A 109 -11.22 -5.84 -2.29
C ASP A 109 -10.49 -7.07 -1.74
N ASP A 110 -11.11 -8.22 -1.84
CA ASP A 110 -10.59 -9.46 -1.28
C ASP A 110 -9.20 -9.83 -1.79
N VAL A 111 -8.84 -9.39 -2.99
CA VAL A 111 -7.55 -9.77 -3.56
C VAL A 111 -6.43 -8.80 -3.22
N ALA A 112 -6.73 -7.76 -2.46
CA ALA A 112 -5.75 -6.73 -2.13
C ALA A 112 -5.16 -6.95 -0.74
N GLU A 113 -4.94 -8.19 -0.35
CA GLU A 113 -4.48 -8.52 0.98
C GLU A 113 -3.13 -7.85 1.29
N GLY A 114 -3.05 -7.22 2.44
CA GLY A 114 -1.81 -6.57 2.87
C GLY A 114 -1.68 -5.13 2.44
N ASP A 115 -2.55 -4.66 1.57
CA ASP A 115 -2.50 -3.28 1.08
C ASP A 115 -3.38 -2.37 1.93
N VAL A 116 -3.27 -1.07 1.66
CA VAL A 116 -4.05 -0.03 2.33
C VAL A 116 -4.89 0.67 1.27
N TYR A 117 -6.15 0.94 1.60
CA TYR A 117 -7.02 1.69 0.71
C TYR A 117 -7.33 3.05 1.30
N VAL A 118 -7.14 4.11 0.49
CA VAL A 118 -7.43 5.48 0.89
C VAL A 118 -8.66 5.93 0.14
N HIS A 119 -9.67 6.38 0.89
CA HIS A 119 -10.93 6.84 0.30
C HIS A 119 -10.77 8.25 -0.26
N ALA A 120 -11.27 8.43 -1.47
CA ALA A 120 -11.14 9.72 -2.15
C ALA A 120 -11.94 10.81 -1.46
N ASP A 121 -13.10 10.48 -0.93
CA ASP A 121 -13.99 11.46 -0.38
C ASP A 121 -13.56 12.00 0.98
N ALA A 122 -12.50 11.43 1.56
CA ALA A 122 -12.00 11.92 2.84
C ALA A 122 -11.56 13.38 2.74
N ILE A 123 -10.94 13.73 1.60
CA ILE A 123 -10.44 15.09 1.40
C ILE A 123 -11.61 16.07 1.28
N GLY A 124 -12.66 15.68 0.57
CA GLY A 124 -13.80 16.54 0.38
C GLY A 124 -14.52 16.85 1.67
N ARG A 125 -14.56 15.92 2.58
CA ARG A 125 -15.27 16.12 3.84
C ARG A 125 -14.60 17.11 4.76
N GLU A 126 -13.30 17.24 4.65
CA GLU A 126 -12.57 18.16 5.52
C GLU A 126 -12.89 19.60 5.20
N ASP A 127 -13.38 19.85 4.02
CA ASP A 127 -13.71 21.20 3.59
C ASP A 127 -15.09 21.65 4.04
N SER A 128 -15.84 20.78 4.62
CA SER A 128 -17.21 21.07 4.99
C SER A 128 -17.34 21.64 6.38
#